data_e6343273af79c6e71d4f5b55be884cc1
#
_entry.id   e6343273af79c6e71d4f5b55be884cc1
#
_cell.length_a   1.000
_cell.length_b   1.000
_cell.length_c   1.000
_cell.angle_alpha   90.00
_cell.angle_beta   90.00
_cell.angle_gamma   90.00
#
_symmetry.space_group_name_H-M   'P 1'
#
loop_
_entity.id
_entity.type
_entity.pdbx_description
1 polymer ?
#
loop_
_entity_poly.entity_id
_entity_poly.type
_entity_poly.pdbx_seq_one_letter_code
_entity_poly.pdbx_strand_id
1 'polypeptide(L)'
;ARDMALITQELLENHEEFKTIAQTQQYTIGATNLVNQARTFQQSDLMFYEGNDYYYPKTIAGKTGYTDEALNTLVSCAADDNLELISVVLKTHGKNVYPDSINLLEYGFNNFAKYTIADYEDSADFKEIDPNAYVVLPENVNFQSLDYEITQDDTNSSTGTVTYTYQGNPVGKAAVTLSDEYLQKDNTEN
;
A
#
# COMPACT_ATOMS: atom_id res chain seq x y z
N ALA A 1 11.23 9.44 4.15
CA ALA A 1 10.36 8.26 4.36
C ALA A 1 9.31 8.15 3.25
N ARG A 2 8.49 9.20 3.02
CA ARG A 2 7.38 9.16 2.06
C ARG A 2 7.77 8.67 0.66
N ASP A 3 8.85 9.19 0.10
CA ASP A 3 9.29 8.81 -1.25
C ASP A 3 9.65 7.32 -1.33
N MET A 4 10.26 6.77 -0.27
CA MET A 4 10.54 5.34 -0.19
C MET A 4 9.28 4.51 -0.10
N ALA A 5 8.26 4.98 0.63
CA ALA A 5 6.96 4.31 0.68
C ALA A 5 6.28 4.30 -0.70
N LEU A 6 6.27 5.43 -1.43
CA LEU A 6 5.70 5.52 -2.78
C LEU A 6 6.42 4.63 -3.80
N ILE A 7 7.77 4.59 -3.77
CA ILE A 7 8.56 3.68 -4.62
C ILE A 7 8.22 2.23 -4.31
N THR A 8 8.10 1.88 -3.03
CA THR A 8 7.79 0.52 -2.60
C THR A 8 6.36 0.14 -2.98
N GLN A 9 5.40 1.06 -2.84
CA GLN A 9 4.02 0.86 -3.28
C GLN A 9 3.97 0.55 -4.78
N GLU A 10 4.62 1.36 -5.61
CA GLU A 10 4.71 1.12 -7.05
C GLU A 10 5.26 -0.27 -7.39
N LEU A 11 6.32 -0.70 -6.67
CA LEU A 11 6.92 -2.01 -6.86
C LEU A 11 5.98 -3.15 -6.47
N LEU A 12 5.21 -2.99 -5.40
CA LEU A 12 4.27 -4.01 -4.92
C LEU A 12 3.04 -4.13 -5.83
N GLU A 13 2.53 -3.01 -6.33
CA GLU A 13 1.30 -2.96 -7.12
C GLU A 13 1.51 -3.36 -8.58
N ASN A 14 2.66 -2.98 -9.18
CA ASN A 14 2.86 -3.06 -10.62
C ASN A 14 3.98 -4.03 -11.05
N HIS A 15 4.69 -4.68 -10.11
CA HIS A 15 5.83 -5.55 -10.42
C HIS A 15 5.77 -6.87 -9.62
N GLU A 16 5.08 -7.89 -10.15
CA GLU A 16 4.92 -9.19 -9.48
C GLU A 16 6.27 -9.87 -9.16
N GLU A 17 7.27 -9.71 -10.02
CA GLU A 17 8.61 -10.26 -9.81
C GLU A 17 9.27 -9.67 -8.56
N PHE A 18 8.93 -8.43 -8.19
CA PHE A 18 9.47 -7.80 -7.00
C PHE A 18 9.08 -8.56 -5.73
N LYS A 19 7.82 -8.95 -5.58
CA LYS A 19 7.36 -9.75 -4.42
C LYS A 19 8.12 -11.07 -4.34
N THR A 20 8.25 -11.77 -5.46
CA THR A 20 8.98 -13.05 -5.54
C THR A 20 10.44 -12.89 -5.11
N ILE A 21 11.14 -11.87 -5.61
CA ILE A 21 12.54 -11.60 -5.26
C ILE A 21 12.67 -11.20 -3.78
N ALA A 22 11.81 -10.29 -3.31
CA ALA A 22 11.85 -9.75 -1.95
C ALA A 22 11.57 -10.83 -0.89
N GLN A 23 10.74 -11.82 -1.18
CA GLN A 23 10.41 -12.95 -0.30
C GLN A 23 11.46 -14.08 -0.32
N THR A 24 12.39 -14.05 -1.30
CA THR A 24 13.41 -15.10 -1.42
C THR A 24 14.41 -15.00 -0.27
N GLN A 25 14.32 -15.91 0.70
CA GLN A 25 15.20 -15.91 1.87
C GLN A 25 16.62 -16.31 1.52
N GLN A 26 16.80 -17.20 0.54
CA GLN A 26 18.11 -17.68 0.12
C GLN A 26 18.12 -17.95 -1.39
N TYR A 27 19.17 -17.51 -2.06
CA TYR A 27 19.39 -17.80 -3.47
C TYR A 27 20.84 -18.20 -3.74
N THR A 28 21.05 -19.27 -4.49
CA THR A 28 22.38 -19.77 -4.85
C THR A 28 22.63 -19.59 -6.33
N ILE A 29 23.65 -18.83 -6.68
CA ILE A 29 24.19 -18.72 -8.04
C ILE A 29 25.25 -19.81 -8.19
N GLY A 30 25.08 -20.67 -9.18
CA GLY A 30 26.06 -21.69 -9.53
C GLY A 30 27.42 -21.11 -9.96
N ALA A 31 28.42 -21.99 -10.11
CA ALA A 31 29.71 -21.59 -10.67
C ALA A 31 29.55 -20.97 -12.08
N THR A 32 30.35 -19.95 -12.37
CA THR A 32 30.40 -19.27 -13.67
C THR A 32 31.80 -19.42 -14.29
N ASN A 33 31.97 -18.98 -15.51
CA ASN A 33 33.29 -18.93 -16.17
C ASN A 33 34.31 -18.01 -15.47
N LEU A 34 33.85 -17.06 -14.64
CA LEU A 34 34.71 -16.14 -13.89
C LEU A 34 34.89 -16.51 -12.43
N VAL A 35 33.91 -17.22 -11.84
CA VAL A 35 33.91 -17.67 -10.46
C VAL A 35 33.56 -19.14 -10.42
N ASN A 36 34.54 -19.98 -10.10
CA ASN A 36 34.45 -21.45 -10.15
C ASN A 36 33.74 -22.07 -8.93
N GLN A 37 33.16 -21.26 -8.04
CA GLN A 37 32.44 -21.73 -6.85
C GLN A 37 31.02 -21.16 -6.87
N ALA A 38 30.06 -21.94 -6.36
CA ALA A 38 28.72 -21.47 -6.11
C ALA A 38 28.73 -20.41 -4.98
N ARG A 39 27.87 -19.41 -5.11
CA ARG A 39 27.70 -18.34 -4.12
C ARG A 39 26.26 -18.30 -3.66
N THR A 40 26.09 -18.37 -2.34
CA THR A 40 24.77 -18.30 -1.72
C THR A 40 24.57 -16.92 -1.09
N PHE A 41 23.47 -16.29 -1.45
CA PHE A 41 23.03 -15.01 -0.90
C PHE A 41 21.87 -15.28 0.03
N GLN A 42 21.78 -14.52 1.12
CA GLN A 42 20.70 -14.59 2.08
C GLN A 42 20.01 -13.23 2.21
N GLN A 43 18.72 -13.25 2.43
CA GLN A 43 17.96 -12.06 2.77
C GLN A 43 18.50 -11.47 4.09
N SER A 44 18.77 -10.18 4.10
CA SER A 44 19.33 -9.50 5.27
C SER A 44 18.28 -9.04 6.28
N ASP A 45 17.01 -9.03 5.90
CA ASP A 45 15.91 -8.65 6.77
C ASP A 45 15.54 -9.80 7.72
N LEU A 46 15.74 -9.57 9.02
CA LEU A 46 15.49 -10.58 10.04
C LEU A 46 14.00 -10.85 10.28
N MET A 47 13.11 -10.00 9.79
CA MET A 47 11.67 -10.21 9.94
C MET A 47 11.15 -11.43 9.17
N PHE A 48 11.93 -11.96 8.22
CA PHE A 48 11.59 -13.17 7.44
C PHE A 48 11.93 -14.50 8.13
N TYR A 49 12.74 -14.50 9.18
CA TYR A 49 13.29 -15.75 9.72
C TYR A 49 12.63 -16.16 11.03
N GLU A 50 11.90 -17.26 11.00
CA GLU A 50 11.38 -17.88 12.21
C GLU A 50 12.50 -18.22 13.22
N GLY A 51 12.18 -18.11 14.49
CA GLY A 51 13.08 -18.47 15.59
C GLY A 51 14.07 -17.37 16.00
N ASN A 52 14.01 -16.18 15.42
CA ASN A 52 14.68 -15.00 15.95
C ASN A 52 13.68 -13.99 16.57
N ASP A 53 14.18 -13.10 17.42
CA ASP A 53 13.38 -12.14 18.19
C ASP A 53 12.65 -11.09 17.32
N TYR A 54 12.98 -10.99 16.02
CA TYR A 54 12.45 -10.00 15.09
C TYR A 54 11.52 -10.59 14.04
N TYR A 55 11.25 -11.90 14.11
CA TYR A 55 10.35 -12.54 13.16
C TYR A 55 8.96 -11.92 13.20
N TYR A 56 8.45 -11.58 12.02
CA TYR A 56 7.11 -11.05 11.88
C TYR A 56 6.36 -11.78 10.75
N PRO A 57 5.40 -12.64 11.08
CA PRO A 57 4.81 -13.59 10.12
C PRO A 57 4.03 -12.93 8.98
N LYS A 58 3.61 -11.67 9.15
CA LYS A 58 2.93 -10.91 8.09
C LYS A 58 3.88 -10.28 7.07
N THR A 59 5.20 -10.38 7.24
CA THR A 59 6.19 -9.75 6.34
C THR A 59 6.12 -10.32 4.94
N ILE A 60 5.95 -9.45 3.94
CA ILE A 60 5.88 -9.81 2.52
C ILE A 60 7.03 -9.24 1.68
N ALA A 61 7.66 -8.17 2.12
CA ALA A 61 8.84 -7.60 1.47
C ALA A 61 9.63 -6.76 2.48
N GLY A 62 10.93 -6.58 2.24
CA GLY A 62 11.74 -5.71 3.08
C GLY A 62 13.12 -5.45 2.49
N LYS A 63 13.70 -4.31 2.85
CA LYS A 63 15.07 -3.94 2.50
C LYS A 63 15.73 -3.15 3.61
N THR A 64 16.80 -3.71 4.15
CA THR A 64 17.69 -3.04 5.11
C THR A 64 18.66 -2.11 4.41
N GLY A 65 19.13 -1.09 5.13
CA GLY A 65 20.19 -0.20 4.69
C GLY A 65 21.03 0.29 5.86
N TYR A 66 22.28 0.61 5.57
CA TYR A 66 23.21 1.20 6.54
C TYR A 66 24.28 2.05 5.88
N THR A 67 24.51 3.22 6.41
CA THR A 67 25.77 4.01 6.28
C THR A 67 26.07 4.65 7.63
N ASP A 68 27.29 5.13 7.82
CA ASP A 68 27.67 5.79 9.09
C ASP A 68 26.82 7.05 9.36
N GLU A 69 26.40 7.76 8.30
CA GLU A 69 25.58 8.96 8.41
C GLU A 69 24.08 8.65 8.52
N ALA A 70 23.62 7.64 7.78
CA ALA A 70 22.20 7.25 7.76
C ALA A 70 21.83 6.34 8.93
N LEU A 71 22.82 5.72 9.59
CA LEU A 71 22.61 4.64 10.56
C LEU A 71 21.78 3.49 9.94
N ASN A 72 21.09 2.73 10.76
CA ASN A 72 20.24 1.65 10.25
C ASN A 72 18.91 2.20 9.71
N THR A 73 18.51 1.66 8.58
CA THR A 73 17.24 1.96 7.90
C THR A 73 16.55 0.66 7.50
N LEU A 74 15.22 0.67 7.48
CA LEU A 74 14.42 -0.45 7.02
C LEU A 74 13.16 0.07 6.32
N VAL A 75 12.92 -0.42 5.12
CA VAL A 75 11.60 -0.41 4.51
C VAL A 75 11.04 -1.82 4.69
N SER A 76 9.88 -1.97 5.29
CA SER A 76 9.25 -3.26 5.52
C SER A 76 7.80 -3.22 5.10
N CYS A 77 7.36 -4.27 4.42
CA CYS A 77 6.00 -4.44 3.95
C CYS A 77 5.39 -5.66 4.61
N ALA A 78 4.16 -5.53 5.03
CA ALA A 78 3.40 -6.61 5.64
C ALA A 78 1.96 -6.62 5.14
N ALA A 79 1.37 -7.80 5.07
CA ALA A 79 -0.01 -7.98 4.65
C ALA A 79 -0.76 -8.91 5.60
N ASP A 80 -2.05 -8.66 5.75
CA ASP A 80 -3.03 -9.60 6.26
C ASP A 80 -4.18 -9.78 5.25
N ASP A 81 -5.30 -10.35 5.67
CA ASP A 81 -6.42 -10.63 4.77
C ASP A 81 -7.06 -9.37 4.18
N ASN A 82 -6.86 -8.19 4.80
CA ASN A 82 -7.55 -6.95 4.44
C ASN A 82 -6.61 -5.84 3.97
N LEU A 83 -5.43 -5.72 4.58
CA LEU A 83 -4.51 -4.60 4.38
C LEU A 83 -3.13 -5.07 3.95
N GLU A 84 -2.51 -4.29 3.06
CA GLU A 84 -1.08 -4.33 2.79
C GLU A 84 -0.47 -3.00 3.24
N LEU A 85 0.51 -3.04 4.12
CA LEU A 85 1.10 -1.87 4.77
C LEU A 85 2.60 -1.77 4.50
N ILE A 86 3.07 -0.54 4.39
CA ILE A 86 4.49 -0.22 4.22
C ILE A 86 4.94 0.64 5.39
N SER A 87 5.95 0.18 6.12
CA SER A 87 6.67 0.97 7.13
C SER A 87 8.03 1.42 6.61
N VAL A 88 8.43 2.65 6.94
CA VAL A 88 9.74 3.21 6.59
C VAL A 88 10.39 3.80 7.83
N VAL A 89 11.38 3.10 8.34
CA VAL A 89 12.18 3.52 9.51
C VAL A 89 13.54 4.00 9.03
N LEU A 90 13.89 5.23 9.40
CA LEU A 90 15.15 5.87 9.01
C LEU A 90 15.93 6.30 10.24
N LYS A 91 17.27 6.18 10.16
CA LYS A 91 18.23 6.74 11.12
C LYS A 91 18.00 6.23 12.55
N THR A 92 17.90 4.92 12.73
CA THR A 92 17.82 4.29 14.04
C THR A 92 19.09 3.50 14.36
N HIS A 93 19.31 3.22 15.63
CA HIS A 93 20.53 2.55 16.09
C HIS A 93 20.34 1.02 16.12
N GLY A 94 21.28 0.31 15.48
CA GLY A 94 21.39 -1.13 15.53
C GLY A 94 20.11 -1.83 15.05
N LYS A 95 19.69 -2.84 15.79
CA LYS A 95 18.54 -3.67 15.45
C LYS A 95 17.17 -3.06 15.82
N ASN A 96 17.14 -1.85 16.39
CA ASN A 96 15.86 -1.16 16.71
C ASN A 96 15.00 -0.90 15.48
N VAL A 97 15.56 -0.94 14.26
CA VAL A 97 14.77 -0.88 13.01
C VAL A 97 13.63 -1.92 12.99
N TYR A 98 13.85 -3.10 13.58
CA TYR A 98 12.83 -4.17 13.55
C TYR A 98 11.66 -3.90 14.49
N PRO A 99 11.86 -3.71 15.81
CA PRO A 99 10.74 -3.39 16.69
C PRO A 99 10.05 -2.08 16.31
N ASP A 100 10.77 -1.07 15.80
CA ASP A 100 10.17 0.16 15.32
C ASP A 100 9.25 -0.11 14.12
N SER A 101 9.69 -0.92 13.15
CA SER A 101 8.88 -1.30 11.99
C SER A 101 7.66 -2.15 12.38
N ILE A 102 7.84 -3.14 13.27
CA ILE A 102 6.74 -3.99 13.75
C ILE A 102 5.69 -3.14 14.47
N ASN A 103 6.10 -2.22 15.34
CA ASN A 103 5.17 -1.33 16.03
C ASN A 103 4.37 -0.43 15.08
N LEU A 104 4.99 0.08 14.01
CA LEU A 104 4.31 0.87 12.98
C LEU A 104 3.30 0.02 12.20
N LEU A 105 3.68 -1.19 11.80
CA LEU A 105 2.81 -2.12 11.08
C LEU A 105 1.62 -2.55 11.96
N GLU A 106 1.86 -2.94 13.21
CA GLU A 106 0.80 -3.29 14.17
C GLU A 106 -0.12 -2.09 14.44
N TYR A 107 0.43 -0.87 14.54
CA TYR A 107 -0.41 0.32 14.65
C TYR A 107 -1.33 0.46 13.42
N GLY A 108 -0.80 0.24 12.22
CA GLY A 108 -1.59 0.31 10.99
C GLY A 108 -2.71 -0.75 10.98
N PHE A 109 -2.38 -2.01 11.23
CA PHE A 109 -3.37 -3.11 11.23
C PHE A 109 -4.45 -2.97 12.32
N ASN A 110 -4.11 -2.40 13.48
CA ASN A 110 -5.02 -2.27 14.62
C ASN A 110 -5.88 -0.98 14.59
N ASN A 111 -5.58 -0.03 13.70
CA ASN A 111 -6.26 1.27 13.74
C ASN A 111 -6.88 1.69 12.39
N PHE A 112 -6.65 0.93 11.32
CA PHE A 112 -7.17 1.26 10.00
C PHE A 112 -7.88 0.07 9.38
N ALA A 113 -8.92 0.36 8.60
CA ALA A 113 -9.67 -0.63 7.84
C ALA A 113 -9.79 -0.21 6.37
N LYS A 114 -9.82 -1.21 5.49
CA LYS A 114 -10.05 -1.04 4.06
C LYS A 114 -11.54 -1.21 3.77
N TYR A 115 -12.10 -0.30 2.98
CA TYR A 115 -13.47 -0.34 2.50
C TYR A 115 -13.45 -0.36 0.97
N THR A 116 -13.96 -1.43 0.36
CA THR A 116 -14.21 -1.47 -1.08
C THR A 116 -15.32 -0.47 -1.39
N ILE A 117 -15.07 0.52 -2.22
CA ILE A 117 -16.00 1.63 -2.45
C ILE A 117 -17.35 1.10 -2.95
N ALA A 118 -17.35 0.18 -3.93
CA ALA A 118 -18.55 -0.38 -4.51
C ALA A 118 -19.46 -1.12 -3.51
N ASP A 119 -18.93 -1.60 -2.38
CA ASP A 119 -19.70 -2.32 -1.35
C ASP A 119 -20.38 -1.37 -0.35
N TYR A 120 -19.89 -0.13 -0.24
CA TYR A 120 -20.33 0.82 0.79
C TYR A 120 -20.98 2.08 0.21
N GLU A 121 -20.77 2.38 -1.10
CA GLU A 121 -21.37 3.53 -1.76
C GLU A 121 -22.83 3.24 -2.15
N ASP A 122 -23.74 4.09 -1.70
CA ASP A 122 -25.18 3.96 -1.93
C ASP A 122 -25.79 5.19 -2.63
N SER A 123 -24.96 6.13 -3.08
CA SER A 123 -25.43 7.32 -3.80
C SER A 123 -26.06 6.96 -5.14
N ALA A 124 -27.20 7.58 -5.43
CA ALA A 124 -27.87 7.48 -6.73
C ALA A 124 -27.09 8.15 -7.88
N ASP A 125 -26.00 8.85 -7.60
CA ASP A 125 -25.17 9.51 -8.60
C ASP A 125 -24.37 8.53 -9.46
N PHE A 126 -24.17 7.29 -8.97
CA PHE A 126 -23.37 6.27 -9.66
C PHE A 126 -24.21 5.12 -10.19
N LYS A 127 -23.94 4.73 -11.44
CA LYS A 127 -24.50 3.53 -12.07
C LYS A 127 -23.56 2.34 -11.89
N GLU A 128 -22.26 2.58 -12.03
CA GLU A 128 -21.19 1.58 -11.86
C GLU A 128 -19.99 2.22 -11.19
N ILE A 129 -19.30 1.47 -10.34
CA ILE A 129 -18.09 1.86 -9.64
C ILE A 129 -17.06 0.75 -9.83
N ASP A 130 -15.79 1.10 -10.05
CA ASP A 130 -14.70 0.11 -10.13
C ASP A 130 -14.72 -0.80 -8.90
N PRO A 131 -14.97 -2.12 -9.06
CA PRO A 131 -15.06 -3.05 -7.95
C PRO A 131 -13.77 -3.26 -7.17
N ASN A 132 -12.64 -2.82 -7.72
CA ASN A 132 -11.33 -2.93 -7.06
C ASN A 132 -10.93 -1.65 -6.32
N ALA A 133 -11.68 -0.56 -6.51
CA ALA A 133 -11.38 0.69 -5.85
C ALA A 133 -11.71 0.63 -4.36
N TYR A 134 -10.86 1.24 -3.54
CA TYR A 134 -11.02 1.23 -2.09
C TYR A 134 -10.55 2.54 -1.45
N VAL A 135 -11.00 2.75 -0.21
CA VAL A 135 -10.47 3.72 0.72
C VAL A 135 -9.89 3.01 1.95
N VAL A 136 -8.90 3.63 2.58
CA VAL A 136 -8.39 3.20 3.89
C VAL A 136 -8.70 4.28 4.91
N LEU A 137 -9.43 3.91 5.96
CA LEU A 137 -9.92 4.84 6.97
C LEU A 137 -9.51 4.37 8.37
N PRO A 138 -9.40 5.29 9.35
CA PRO A 138 -9.37 4.88 10.75
C PRO A 138 -10.59 3.98 11.07
N GLU A 139 -10.39 2.93 11.85
CA GLU A 139 -11.41 1.90 12.14
C GLU A 139 -12.74 2.46 12.68
N ASN A 140 -12.67 3.59 13.37
CA ASN A 140 -13.83 4.27 13.94
C ASN A 140 -14.52 5.27 12.99
N VAL A 141 -14.08 5.39 11.75
CA VAL A 141 -14.66 6.28 10.74
C VAL A 141 -15.61 5.52 9.85
N ASN A 142 -16.85 6.01 9.75
CA ASN A 142 -17.85 5.43 8.86
C ASN A 142 -17.62 5.93 7.42
N PHE A 143 -17.68 5.04 6.43
CA PHE A 143 -17.56 5.37 5.01
C PHE A 143 -18.57 6.45 4.59
N GLN A 144 -19.82 6.38 5.05
CA GLN A 144 -20.87 7.35 4.75
C GLN A 144 -20.63 8.77 5.32
N SER A 145 -19.59 8.94 6.14
CA SER A 145 -19.17 10.27 6.61
C SER A 145 -18.14 10.95 5.73
N LEU A 146 -17.75 10.33 4.63
CA LEU A 146 -16.81 10.91 3.67
C LEU A 146 -17.51 11.93 2.79
N ASP A 147 -16.81 13.02 2.49
CA ASP A 147 -17.17 13.89 1.38
C ASP A 147 -16.61 13.31 0.08
N TYR A 148 -17.27 13.58 -1.06
CA TYR A 148 -16.71 13.20 -2.35
C TYR A 148 -16.89 14.29 -3.40
N GLU A 149 -16.02 14.25 -4.39
CA GLU A 149 -16.05 15.13 -5.57
C GLU A 149 -15.95 14.26 -6.83
N ILE A 150 -16.77 14.58 -7.84
CA ILE A 150 -16.77 13.90 -9.13
C ILE A 150 -16.07 14.79 -10.15
N THR A 151 -15.11 14.21 -10.86
CA THR A 151 -14.47 14.82 -12.03
C THR A 151 -14.82 13.99 -13.26
N GLN A 152 -15.61 14.54 -14.18
CA GLN A 152 -15.93 13.89 -15.45
C GLN A 152 -14.71 13.86 -16.37
N ASP A 153 -14.59 12.79 -17.17
CA ASP A 153 -13.47 12.63 -18.12
C ASP A 153 -13.50 13.72 -19.22
N ASP A 154 -14.71 14.03 -19.71
CA ASP A 154 -14.98 15.11 -20.67
C ASP A 154 -16.30 15.81 -20.29
N THR A 155 -16.54 17.00 -20.82
CA THR A 155 -17.79 17.73 -20.63
C THR A 155 -18.99 16.87 -21.07
N ASN A 156 -19.93 16.62 -20.15
CA ASN A 156 -21.10 15.76 -20.32
C ASN A 156 -20.76 14.25 -20.54
N SER A 157 -19.56 13.82 -20.16
CA SER A 157 -19.21 12.38 -20.17
C SER A 157 -20.04 11.64 -19.14
N SER A 158 -20.49 10.43 -19.49
CA SER A 158 -21.08 9.49 -18.52
C SER A 158 -20.06 8.76 -17.69
N THR A 159 -18.76 9.01 -17.88
CA THR A 159 -17.67 8.43 -17.13
C THR A 159 -16.85 9.51 -16.42
N GLY A 160 -16.22 9.15 -15.33
CA GLY A 160 -15.42 10.06 -14.55
C GLY A 160 -14.69 9.37 -13.41
N THR A 161 -14.11 10.18 -12.56
CA THR A 161 -13.44 9.73 -11.32
C THR A 161 -14.11 10.39 -10.12
N VAL A 162 -14.54 9.59 -9.15
CA VAL A 162 -14.93 10.08 -7.84
C VAL A 162 -13.72 10.07 -6.92
N THR A 163 -13.50 11.15 -6.18
CA THR A 163 -12.45 11.27 -5.16
C THR A 163 -13.09 11.48 -3.80
N TYR A 164 -12.83 10.55 -2.88
CA TYR A 164 -13.33 10.61 -1.50
C TYR A 164 -12.33 11.35 -0.61
N THR A 165 -12.85 12.19 0.30
CA THR A 165 -12.04 12.94 1.24
C THR A 165 -12.53 12.72 2.67
N TYR A 166 -11.58 12.67 3.59
CA TYR A 166 -11.82 12.67 5.04
C TYR A 166 -11.06 13.83 5.68
N GLN A 167 -11.79 14.72 6.37
CA GLN A 167 -11.22 15.94 6.97
C GLN A 167 -10.38 16.75 5.97
N GLY A 168 -10.87 16.86 4.73
CA GLY A 168 -10.23 17.62 3.65
C GLY A 168 -9.00 16.93 3.02
N ASN A 169 -8.67 15.69 3.40
CA ASN A 169 -7.58 14.93 2.78
C ASN A 169 -8.14 13.81 1.90
N PRO A 170 -7.64 13.63 0.68
CA PRO A 170 -8.06 12.52 -0.17
C PRO A 170 -7.65 11.18 0.45
N VAL A 171 -8.62 10.26 0.55
CA VAL A 171 -8.44 8.92 1.14
C VAL A 171 -8.61 7.79 0.14
N GLY A 172 -9.14 8.08 -1.04
CA GLY A 172 -9.26 7.14 -2.15
C GLY A 172 -10.00 7.73 -3.32
N LYS A 173 -9.97 6.99 -4.43
CA LYS A 173 -10.67 7.36 -5.67
C LYS A 173 -11.14 6.11 -6.42
N ALA A 174 -12.20 6.27 -7.23
CA ALA A 174 -12.69 5.21 -8.10
C ALA A 174 -13.04 5.77 -9.48
N ALA A 175 -12.81 4.96 -10.52
CA ALA A 175 -13.45 5.18 -11.80
C ALA A 175 -14.94 4.84 -11.69
N VAL A 176 -15.80 5.68 -12.27
CA VAL A 176 -17.25 5.56 -12.15
C VAL A 176 -17.95 5.76 -13.50
N THR A 177 -19.10 5.10 -13.66
CA THR A 177 -20.12 5.47 -14.63
C THR A 177 -21.22 6.23 -13.89
N LEU A 178 -21.52 7.44 -14.34
CA LEU A 178 -22.50 8.31 -13.73
C LEU A 178 -23.93 7.90 -14.10
N SER A 179 -24.86 8.13 -13.20
CA SER A 179 -26.28 7.87 -13.45
C SER A 179 -26.92 8.93 -14.37
N ASP A 180 -28.02 8.57 -15.00
CA ASP A 180 -28.80 9.50 -15.81
C ASP A 180 -29.37 10.66 -14.95
N GLU A 181 -29.63 10.40 -13.67
CA GLU A 181 -30.11 11.39 -12.72
C GLU A 181 -29.03 12.44 -12.43
N TYR A 182 -27.80 12.04 -12.22
CA TYR A 182 -26.67 12.96 -12.03
C TYR A 182 -26.47 13.84 -13.27
N LEU A 183 -26.43 13.23 -14.46
CA LEU A 183 -26.18 13.93 -15.73
C LEU A 183 -27.29 14.95 -16.06
N GLN A 184 -28.53 14.70 -15.63
CA GLN A 184 -29.62 15.64 -15.80
C GLN A 184 -29.53 16.85 -14.85
N LYS A 185 -29.08 16.65 -13.61
CA LYS A 185 -28.87 17.73 -12.64
C LYS A 185 -27.77 18.69 -13.10
N ASP A 186 -26.63 18.16 -13.54
CA ASP A 186 -25.47 18.92 -13.99
C ASP A 186 -25.79 19.81 -15.21
N ASN A 187 -26.62 19.31 -16.14
CA ASN A 187 -27.08 20.07 -17.31
C ASN A 187 -28.08 21.20 -16.97
N THR A 188 -28.65 21.23 -15.77
CA THR A 188 -29.61 22.26 -15.36
C THR A 188 -28.97 23.39 -14.55
N GLU A 189 -27.77 23.18 -14.03
CA GLU A 189 -27.01 24.18 -13.24
C GLU A 189 -25.97 24.96 -14.09
N ASN A 190 -25.75 24.59 -15.36
CA ASN A 190 -24.91 25.29 -16.34
C ASN A 190 -25.78 26.01 -17.37
#